data_11facabe66eff6131b66dc41a635747a
#
_entry.id   11facabe66eff6131b66dc41a635747a
#
_cell.length_a   1.000
_cell.length_b   1.000
_cell.length_c   1.000
_cell.angle_alpha   90.00
_cell.angle_beta   90.00
_cell.angle_gamma   90.00
#
_symmetry.space_group_name_H-M   'P 1'
#
loop_
_entity.id
_entity.type
_entity.pdbx_description
1 polymer ?
#
loop_
_entity_poly.entity_id
_entity_poly.type
_entity_poly.pdbx_seq_one_letter_code
_entity_poly.pdbx_strand_id
1 'polypeptide(L)'
;MSLADFIETDLQGLIDDWVQYARAISREGAQLSETQLRNSAAEILAGIAADMRSTQSAAQQEAKSRRSEGGSESGFDQVAYLHAEERLAHGFGINDVVAEFHALRATVLRRWQLNSPGGAEAFQEMIRFNEAIDQMLSESVRRYAQQTRRIGDLFAGVLAHDLRSPLGAILNSAQLLLYDNELSPTSLRAAANVQRSSMRMKEMIDDLLVFTRGRLGGMLPVSFSPQDMGRICSDAVDEVRASFPNAVIRPRFAGDLRGTWDGTRIGQLVVNLLVNGVRYGSGDVAVEAAGHDGHVTVVVSNEGNPIPESALPTLFDPMTRASLHNREGAAAGMGLGLYICRSIATAHNGTIGVESTEHGTSFTVCIPRSPAVSG
;
A
#
# COMPACT_ATOMS: atom_id res chain seq x y z
N MET A 1 -44.87 -2.43 -18.93
CA MET A 1 -44.10 -1.36 -18.26
C MET A 1 -42.69 -1.88 -18.11
N SER A 2 -41.68 -1.20 -18.66
CA SER A 2 -40.28 -1.61 -18.48
C SER A 2 -39.85 -1.43 -17.02
N LEU A 3 -38.75 -2.09 -16.60
CA LEU A 3 -38.24 -1.91 -15.25
C LEU A 3 -37.72 -0.48 -15.04
N ALA A 4 -37.15 0.16 -16.07
CA ALA A 4 -36.76 1.56 -16.03
C ALA A 4 -37.98 2.50 -15.77
N ASP A 5 -39.13 2.28 -16.45
CA ASP A 5 -40.35 3.06 -16.21
C ASP A 5 -40.90 2.80 -14.81
N PHE A 6 -40.82 1.58 -14.33
CA PHE A 6 -41.23 1.21 -12.96
C PHE A 6 -40.40 1.98 -11.91
N ILE A 7 -39.06 2.02 -12.07
CA ILE A 7 -38.19 2.75 -11.15
C ILE A 7 -38.60 4.23 -11.04
N GLU A 8 -38.92 4.88 -12.17
CA GLU A 8 -39.36 6.26 -12.15
C GLU A 8 -40.76 6.45 -11.57
N THR A 9 -41.66 5.51 -11.85
CA THR A 9 -43.08 5.62 -11.41
C THR A 9 -43.20 5.37 -9.89
N ASP A 10 -42.42 4.43 -9.33
CA ASP A 10 -42.46 4.09 -7.89
C ASP A 10 -41.23 4.61 -7.13
N LEU A 11 -40.57 5.65 -7.65
CA LEU A 11 -39.30 6.16 -7.10
C LEU A 11 -39.39 6.48 -5.61
N GLN A 12 -40.46 7.10 -5.15
CA GLN A 12 -40.62 7.45 -3.73
C GLN A 12 -40.78 6.22 -2.85
N GLY A 13 -41.54 5.21 -3.28
CA GLY A 13 -41.71 3.97 -2.55
C GLY A 13 -40.40 3.18 -2.44
N LEU A 14 -39.60 3.15 -3.53
CA LEU A 14 -38.28 2.53 -3.53
C LEU A 14 -37.29 3.23 -2.58
N ILE A 15 -37.31 4.57 -2.56
CA ILE A 15 -36.50 5.39 -1.66
C ILE A 15 -36.89 5.17 -0.20
N ASP A 16 -38.18 5.14 0.11
CA ASP A 16 -38.67 4.94 1.47
C ASP A 16 -38.22 3.59 2.05
N ASP A 17 -38.38 2.50 1.29
CA ASP A 17 -37.94 1.17 1.70
C ASP A 17 -36.42 1.11 1.88
N TRP A 18 -35.66 1.74 0.96
CA TRP A 18 -34.19 1.74 1.03
C TRP A 18 -33.67 2.56 2.21
N VAL A 19 -34.24 3.76 2.47
CA VAL A 19 -33.86 4.60 3.62
C VAL A 19 -34.09 3.88 4.93
N GLN A 20 -35.19 3.15 5.04
CA GLN A 20 -35.49 2.34 6.22
C GLN A 20 -34.40 1.27 6.46
N TYR A 21 -33.92 0.64 5.39
CA TYR A 21 -32.83 -0.32 5.46
C TYR A 21 -31.48 0.35 5.78
N ALA A 22 -31.14 1.45 5.08
CA ALA A 22 -29.88 2.16 5.29
C ALA A 22 -29.71 2.64 6.74
N ARG A 23 -30.79 3.07 7.38
CA ARG A 23 -30.80 3.41 8.81
C ARG A 23 -30.53 2.22 9.72
N ALA A 24 -31.00 1.05 9.37
CA ALA A 24 -30.85 -0.17 10.17
C ALA A 24 -29.40 -0.69 10.17
N ILE A 25 -28.61 -0.40 9.12
CA ILE A 25 -27.21 -0.82 9.00
C ILE A 25 -26.20 0.25 9.45
N SER A 26 -26.63 1.51 9.62
CA SER A 26 -25.76 2.59 10.09
C SER A 26 -25.24 2.30 11.48
N ARG A 27 -23.91 2.24 11.64
CA ARG A 27 -23.25 2.09 12.95
C ARG A 27 -23.34 3.39 13.75
N GLU A 28 -23.25 3.29 15.09
CA GLU A 28 -23.09 4.45 15.95
C GLU A 28 -21.87 5.27 15.51
N GLY A 29 -22.09 6.48 14.99
CA GLY A 29 -21.05 7.40 14.49
C GLY A 29 -21.10 7.71 13.00
N ALA A 30 -21.75 6.91 12.17
CA ALA A 30 -21.99 7.19 10.75
C ALA A 30 -23.37 7.82 10.60
N GLN A 31 -23.47 9.17 10.58
CA GLN A 31 -24.77 9.86 10.52
C GLN A 31 -24.91 10.62 9.21
N LEU A 32 -25.65 10.03 8.27
CA LEU A 32 -26.25 10.77 7.17
C LEU A 32 -27.64 11.27 7.59
N SER A 33 -27.98 12.49 7.21
CA SER A 33 -29.34 12.99 7.35
C SER A 33 -30.29 12.21 6.43
N GLU A 34 -31.58 12.13 6.82
CA GLU A 34 -32.58 11.50 5.96
C GLU A 34 -32.62 12.10 4.55
N THR A 35 -32.44 13.41 4.44
CA THR A 35 -32.39 14.12 3.15
C THR A 35 -31.23 13.64 2.29
N GLN A 36 -30.05 13.45 2.88
CA GLN A 36 -28.86 12.94 2.15
C GLN A 36 -29.08 11.51 1.67
N LEU A 37 -29.61 10.64 2.54
CA LEU A 37 -29.94 9.26 2.17
C LEU A 37 -30.94 9.23 1.00
N ARG A 38 -32.02 10.04 1.06
CA ARG A 38 -33.03 10.13 -0.01
C ARG A 38 -32.47 10.62 -1.32
N ASN A 39 -31.66 11.68 -1.29
CA ASN A 39 -31.04 12.23 -2.49
C ASN A 39 -30.08 11.21 -3.16
N SER A 40 -29.24 10.58 -2.37
CA SER A 40 -28.31 9.57 -2.87
C SER A 40 -29.04 8.37 -3.50
N ALA A 41 -30.11 7.87 -2.89
CA ALA A 41 -30.92 6.80 -3.46
C ALA A 41 -31.60 7.22 -4.77
N ALA A 42 -32.13 8.46 -4.81
CA ALA A 42 -32.78 9.00 -6.01
C ALA A 42 -31.80 9.12 -7.18
N GLU A 43 -30.59 9.62 -6.94
CA GLU A 43 -29.55 9.75 -7.96
C GLU A 43 -29.09 8.39 -8.50
N ILE A 44 -28.88 7.41 -7.63
CA ILE A 44 -28.50 6.04 -8.02
C ILE A 44 -29.61 5.41 -8.88
N LEU A 45 -30.88 5.46 -8.43
CA LEU A 45 -32.01 4.88 -9.15
C LEU A 45 -32.23 5.58 -10.51
N ALA A 46 -32.13 6.91 -10.56
CA ALA A 46 -32.23 7.66 -11.81
C ALA A 46 -31.09 7.32 -12.78
N GLY A 47 -29.86 7.18 -12.28
CA GLY A 47 -28.71 6.76 -13.08
C GLY A 47 -28.89 5.36 -13.68
N ILE A 48 -29.37 4.40 -12.89
CA ILE A 48 -29.67 3.04 -13.34
C ILE A 48 -30.79 3.05 -14.41
N ALA A 49 -31.88 3.77 -14.18
CA ALA A 49 -32.99 3.86 -15.13
C ALA A 49 -32.53 4.49 -16.47
N ALA A 50 -31.69 5.52 -16.43
CA ALA A 50 -31.11 6.14 -17.61
C ALA A 50 -30.18 5.20 -18.39
N ASP A 51 -29.32 4.44 -17.69
CA ASP A 51 -28.45 3.45 -18.34
C ASP A 51 -29.24 2.33 -18.99
N MET A 52 -30.31 1.85 -18.37
CA MET A 52 -31.20 0.83 -18.90
C MET A 52 -31.94 1.28 -20.18
N ARG A 53 -32.21 2.58 -20.33
CA ARG A 53 -32.82 3.15 -21.54
C ARG A 53 -31.84 3.39 -22.68
N SER A 54 -30.55 3.48 -22.36
CA SER A 54 -29.55 3.70 -23.39
C SER A 54 -29.49 2.48 -24.34
N THR A 55 -29.56 2.74 -25.65
CA THR A 55 -29.41 1.70 -26.68
C THR A 55 -27.93 1.23 -26.68
N GLN A 56 -27.67 0.12 -26.08
CA GLN A 56 -26.33 -0.46 -26.05
C GLN A 56 -26.18 -1.47 -27.18
N SER A 57 -25.12 -1.35 -27.99
CA SER A 57 -24.74 -2.40 -28.94
C SER A 57 -24.22 -3.64 -28.19
N ALA A 58 -24.36 -4.82 -28.81
CA ALA A 58 -23.80 -6.07 -28.24
C ALA A 58 -22.31 -5.95 -27.90
N ALA A 59 -21.53 -5.18 -28.69
CA ALA A 59 -20.14 -4.89 -28.43
C ALA A 59 -19.91 -4.02 -27.19
N GLN A 60 -20.81 -3.09 -26.90
CA GLN A 60 -20.75 -2.26 -25.69
C GLN A 60 -21.14 -3.05 -24.44
N GLN A 61 -22.10 -3.97 -24.52
CA GLN A 61 -22.44 -4.91 -23.44
C GLN A 61 -21.28 -5.84 -23.12
N GLU A 62 -20.62 -6.36 -24.16
CA GLU A 62 -19.44 -7.21 -23.99
C GLU A 62 -18.23 -6.45 -23.42
N ALA A 63 -18.02 -5.19 -23.82
CA ALA A 63 -16.99 -4.32 -23.24
C ALA A 63 -17.27 -3.95 -21.77
N LYS A 64 -18.52 -3.71 -21.42
CA LYS A 64 -18.95 -3.50 -20.01
C LYS A 64 -18.66 -4.74 -19.15
N SER A 65 -18.96 -5.94 -19.65
CA SER A 65 -18.73 -7.20 -18.92
C SER A 65 -17.24 -7.57 -18.82
N ARG A 66 -16.39 -7.12 -19.76
CA ARG A 66 -14.93 -7.39 -19.78
C ARG A 66 -14.07 -6.35 -19.08
N ARG A 67 -14.64 -5.28 -18.50
CA ARG A 67 -13.90 -4.22 -17.78
C ARG A 67 -12.75 -3.61 -18.60
N SER A 68 -13.00 -3.13 -19.80
CA SER A 68 -11.99 -2.40 -20.58
C SER A 68 -11.78 -1.00 -19.99
N GLU A 69 -10.59 -0.72 -19.49
CA GLU A 69 -10.14 0.61 -19.10
C GLU A 69 -10.18 1.54 -20.31
N GLY A 70 -11.03 2.55 -20.34
CA GLY A 70 -11.02 3.55 -21.40
C GLY A 70 -12.38 4.11 -21.85
N GLY A 71 -13.43 3.91 -21.09
CA GLY A 71 -14.73 4.57 -21.36
C GLY A 71 -14.75 6.01 -20.88
N SER A 72 -15.21 6.93 -21.77
CA SER A 72 -15.57 8.32 -21.44
C SER A 72 -16.36 8.38 -20.13
N GLU A 73 -16.05 9.33 -19.23
CA GLU A 73 -16.81 9.60 -18.00
C GLU A 73 -18.28 9.81 -18.36
N SER A 74 -19.10 8.79 -18.14
CA SER A 74 -20.54 8.88 -18.32
C SER A 74 -21.15 9.51 -17.09
N GLY A 75 -22.33 10.16 -17.24
CA GLY A 75 -23.06 10.69 -16.07
C GLY A 75 -23.33 9.63 -14.99
N PHE A 76 -23.32 8.36 -15.39
CA PHE A 76 -23.42 7.17 -14.53
C PHE A 76 -22.20 7.00 -13.61
N ASP A 77 -20.99 7.19 -14.12
CA ASP A 77 -19.74 7.11 -13.35
C ASP A 77 -19.65 8.26 -12.34
N GLN A 78 -20.22 9.44 -12.66
CA GLN A 78 -20.26 10.58 -11.76
C GLN A 78 -21.16 10.34 -10.54
N VAL A 79 -22.31 9.70 -10.72
CA VAL A 79 -23.21 9.32 -9.61
C VAL A 79 -22.51 8.34 -8.66
N ALA A 80 -21.84 7.32 -9.20
CA ALA A 80 -21.07 6.36 -8.40
C ALA A 80 -19.93 7.03 -7.63
N TYR A 81 -19.26 8.03 -8.25
CA TYR A 81 -18.22 8.82 -7.62
C TYR A 81 -18.76 9.61 -6.42
N LEU A 82 -19.82 10.40 -6.62
CA LEU A 82 -20.40 11.22 -5.56
C LEU A 82 -20.90 10.37 -4.39
N HIS A 83 -21.54 9.24 -4.68
CA HIS A 83 -21.98 8.28 -3.66
C HIS A 83 -20.81 7.77 -2.81
N ALA A 84 -19.74 7.33 -3.45
CA ALA A 84 -18.55 6.80 -2.73
C ALA A 84 -17.88 7.89 -1.87
N GLU A 85 -17.76 9.12 -2.38
CA GLU A 85 -17.16 10.25 -1.67
C GLU A 85 -18.00 10.66 -0.45
N GLU A 86 -19.31 10.74 -0.60
CA GLU A 86 -20.23 11.07 0.50
C GLU A 86 -20.18 10.00 1.61
N ARG A 87 -20.18 8.72 1.25
CA ARG A 87 -20.10 7.62 2.24
C ARG A 87 -18.79 7.64 3.00
N LEU A 88 -17.68 7.86 2.30
CA LEU A 88 -16.37 7.97 2.93
C LEU A 88 -16.28 9.16 3.88
N ALA A 89 -16.79 10.33 3.48
CA ALA A 89 -16.79 11.56 4.29
C ALA A 89 -17.58 11.38 5.60
N HIS A 90 -18.60 10.52 5.61
CA HIS A 90 -19.41 10.22 6.79
C HIS A 90 -19.01 8.96 7.55
N GLY A 91 -17.81 8.39 7.24
CA GLY A 91 -17.24 7.28 8.00
C GLY A 91 -17.83 5.88 7.70
N PHE A 92 -18.59 5.75 6.61
CA PHE A 92 -19.06 4.44 6.15
C PHE A 92 -17.89 3.58 5.67
N GLY A 93 -17.90 2.30 6.01
CA GLY A 93 -16.95 1.34 5.48
C GLY A 93 -17.35 0.82 4.10
N ILE A 94 -16.40 0.23 3.37
CA ILE A 94 -16.66 -0.34 2.04
C ILE A 94 -17.75 -1.43 2.08
N ASN A 95 -17.82 -2.18 3.17
CA ASN A 95 -18.85 -3.22 3.37
C ASN A 95 -20.25 -2.61 3.50
N ASP A 96 -20.36 -1.42 4.08
CA ASP A 96 -21.62 -0.71 4.23
C ASP A 96 -22.11 -0.24 2.85
N VAL A 97 -21.20 0.30 2.01
CA VAL A 97 -21.49 0.66 0.61
C VAL A 97 -21.99 -0.54 -0.19
N VAL A 98 -21.33 -1.71 -0.08
CA VAL A 98 -21.77 -2.94 -0.73
C VAL A 98 -23.15 -3.39 -0.25
N ALA A 99 -23.40 -3.32 1.06
CA ALA A 99 -24.69 -3.69 1.66
C ALA A 99 -25.84 -2.77 1.18
N GLU A 100 -25.58 -1.46 1.01
CA GLU A 100 -26.54 -0.51 0.45
C GLU A 100 -27.00 -0.90 -0.96
N PHE A 101 -26.04 -1.24 -1.84
CA PHE A 101 -26.36 -1.68 -3.21
C PHE A 101 -27.11 -3.03 -3.24
N HIS A 102 -26.77 -3.97 -2.36
CA HIS A 102 -27.49 -5.22 -2.25
C HIS A 102 -28.93 -5.02 -1.80
N ALA A 103 -29.14 -4.12 -0.83
CA ALA A 103 -30.47 -3.75 -0.38
C ALA A 103 -31.29 -3.08 -1.46
N LEU A 104 -30.69 -2.13 -2.19
CA LEU A 104 -31.32 -1.43 -3.31
C LEU A 104 -31.80 -2.43 -4.37
N ARG A 105 -30.91 -3.36 -4.77
CA ARG A 105 -31.23 -4.44 -5.71
C ARG A 105 -32.43 -5.25 -5.24
N ALA A 106 -32.38 -5.71 -3.99
CA ALA A 106 -33.44 -6.54 -3.44
C ALA A 106 -34.78 -5.81 -3.35
N THR A 107 -34.76 -4.53 -3.00
CA THR A 107 -35.94 -3.67 -2.90
C THR A 107 -36.59 -3.47 -4.27
N VAL A 108 -35.82 -3.08 -5.29
CA VAL A 108 -36.31 -2.87 -6.66
C VAL A 108 -36.90 -4.16 -7.22
N LEU A 109 -36.16 -5.26 -7.20
CA LEU A 109 -36.61 -6.53 -7.78
C LEU A 109 -37.85 -7.07 -7.08
N ARG A 110 -37.94 -6.98 -5.77
CA ARG A 110 -39.10 -7.45 -4.98
C ARG A 110 -40.36 -6.66 -5.33
N ARG A 111 -40.29 -5.32 -5.39
CA ARG A 111 -41.42 -4.47 -5.73
C ARG A 111 -41.85 -4.65 -7.18
N TRP A 112 -40.88 -4.73 -8.10
CA TRP A 112 -41.16 -4.93 -9.51
C TRP A 112 -41.82 -6.28 -9.80
N GLN A 113 -41.41 -7.37 -9.11
CA GLN A 113 -42.03 -8.69 -9.25
C GLN A 113 -43.54 -8.68 -8.94
N LEU A 114 -43.96 -7.82 -8.01
CA LEU A 114 -45.40 -7.69 -7.65
C LEU A 114 -46.19 -6.97 -8.77
N ASN A 115 -45.55 -6.18 -9.60
CA ASN A 115 -46.17 -5.34 -10.63
C ASN A 115 -45.88 -5.79 -12.05
N SER A 116 -45.03 -6.82 -12.25
CA SER A 116 -44.63 -7.30 -13.58
C SER A 116 -45.52 -8.42 -14.08
N PRO A 117 -45.94 -8.38 -15.38
CA PRO A 117 -46.75 -9.44 -15.95
C PRO A 117 -46.02 -10.79 -16.14
N GLY A 118 -44.70 -10.85 -15.89
CA GLY A 118 -43.86 -12.02 -16.17
C GLY A 118 -43.55 -12.21 -17.67
N GLY A 119 -42.71 -13.18 -17.98
CA GLY A 119 -42.34 -13.51 -19.38
C GLY A 119 -40.90 -13.20 -19.75
N ALA A 120 -40.53 -13.48 -21.00
CA ALA A 120 -39.16 -13.34 -21.50
C ALA A 120 -38.65 -11.89 -21.46
N GLU A 121 -39.52 -10.93 -21.73
CA GLU A 121 -39.17 -9.49 -21.66
C GLU A 121 -38.84 -9.05 -20.24
N ALA A 122 -39.62 -9.50 -19.25
CA ALA A 122 -39.36 -9.20 -17.83
C ALA A 122 -38.03 -9.78 -17.37
N PHE A 123 -37.66 -10.96 -17.89
CA PHE A 123 -36.35 -11.56 -17.61
C PHE A 123 -35.20 -10.77 -18.21
N GLN A 124 -35.33 -10.25 -19.44
CA GLN A 124 -34.31 -9.40 -20.07
C GLN A 124 -34.14 -8.07 -19.33
N GLU A 125 -35.23 -7.46 -18.90
CA GLU A 125 -35.19 -6.24 -18.07
C GLU A 125 -34.46 -6.46 -16.73
N MET A 126 -34.68 -7.61 -16.11
CA MET A 126 -34.00 -8.00 -14.86
C MET A 126 -32.49 -8.20 -15.09
N ILE A 127 -32.08 -8.79 -16.22
CA ILE A 127 -30.65 -8.94 -16.58
C ILE A 127 -30.02 -7.55 -16.72
N ARG A 128 -30.61 -6.65 -17.49
CA ARG A 128 -30.10 -5.29 -17.69
C ARG A 128 -29.97 -4.52 -16.39
N PHE A 129 -30.97 -4.63 -15.51
CA PHE A 129 -30.92 -4.02 -14.18
C PHE A 129 -29.78 -4.54 -13.34
N ASN A 130 -29.56 -5.88 -13.32
CA ASN A 130 -28.45 -6.46 -12.59
C ASN A 130 -27.08 -6.02 -13.14
N GLU A 131 -26.95 -5.94 -14.47
CA GLU A 131 -25.72 -5.43 -15.11
C GLU A 131 -25.45 -3.97 -14.73
N ALA A 132 -26.47 -3.11 -14.76
CA ALA A 132 -26.36 -1.70 -14.40
C ALA A 132 -25.97 -1.51 -12.92
N ILE A 133 -26.63 -2.22 -12.00
CA ILE A 133 -26.35 -2.10 -10.56
C ILE A 133 -24.98 -2.68 -10.19
N ASP A 134 -24.54 -3.77 -10.84
CA ASP A 134 -23.22 -4.35 -10.63
C ASP A 134 -22.11 -3.44 -11.17
N GLN A 135 -22.35 -2.73 -12.26
CA GLN A 135 -21.43 -1.72 -12.76
C GLN A 135 -21.32 -0.54 -11.78
N MET A 136 -22.44 0.00 -11.31
CA MET A 136 -22.48 1.12 -10.36
C MET A 136 -21.78 0.73 -9.05
N LEU A 137 -22.05 -0.46 -8.52
CA LEU A 137 -21.38 -0.99 -7.33
C LEU A 137 -19.87 -1.09 -7.55
N SER A 138 -19.45 -1.66 -8.68
CA SER A 138 -18.03 -1.83 -9.01
C SER A 138 -17.29 -0.49 -9.09
N GLU A 139 -17.93 0.52 -9.69
CA GLU A 139 -17.38 1.87 -9.80
C GLU A 139 -17.32 2.56 -8.42
N SER A 140 -18.39 2.48 -7.62
CA SER A 140 -18.43 3.03 -6.26
C SER A 140 -17.34 2.40 -5.37
N VAL A 141 -17.15 1.09 -5.42
CA VAL A 141 -16.10 0.38 -4.68
C VAL A 141 -14.70 0.82 -5.14
N ARG A 142 -14.49 0.94 -6.45
CA ARG A 142 -13.23 1.41 -7.02
C ARG A 142 -12.90 2.83 -6.56
N ARG A 143 -13.85 3.75 -6.63
CA ARG A 143 -13.70 5.15 -6.20
C ARG A 143 -13.48 5.27 -4.70
N TYR A 144 -14.23 4.53 -3.91
CA TYR A 144 -14.03 4.44 -2.46
C TYR A 144 -12.58 4.03 -2.13
N ALA A 145 -12.08 2.97 -2.78
CA ALA A 145 -10.72 2.49 -2.57
C ALA A 145 -9.67 3.53 -3.01
N GLN A 146 -9.87 4.21 -4.15
CA GLN A 146 -8.98 5.27 -4.63
C GLN A 146 -8.94 6.46 -3.66
N GLN A 147 -10.09 6.91 -3.17
CA GLN A 147 -10.18 8.04 -2.25
C GLN A 147 -9.55 7.72 -0.89
N THR A 148 -9.81 6.54 -0.36
CA THR A 148 -9.16 6.06 0.88
C THR A 148 -7.64 6.03 0.73
N ARG A 149 -7.13 5.57 -0.42
CA ARG A 149 -5.70 5.60 -0.75
C ARG A 149 -5.18 7.03 -0.75
N ARG A 150 -5.84 7.93 -1.47
CA ARG A 150 -5.42 9.33 -1.59
C ARG A 150 -5.34 10.04 -0.23
N ILE A 151 -6.34 9.82 0.64
CA ILE A 151 -6.34 10.36 2.01
C ILE A 151 -5.15 9.80 2.80
N GLY A 152 -4.90 8.50 2.72
CA GLY A 152 -3.76 7.86 3.38
C GLY A 152 -2.41 8.42 2.91
N ASP A 153 -2.23 8.65 1.60
CA ASP A 153 -1.01 9.22 1.02
C ASP A 153 -0.76 10.66 1.49
N LEU A 154 -1.81 11.50 1.47
CA LEU A 154 -1.74 12.87 1.95
C LEU A 154 -1.40 12.91 3.44
N PHE A 155 -2.08 12.10 4.26
CA PHE A 155 -1.85 12.03 5.69
C PHE A 155 -0.42 11.57 6.03
N ALA A 156 0.06 10.51 5.36
CA ALA A 156 1.42 10.03 5.53
C ALA A 156 2.47 11.08 5.11
N GLY A 157 2.25 11.77 3.98
CA GLY A 157 3.14 12.82 3.48
C GLY A 157 3.25 14.02 4.42
N VAL A 158 2.11 14.52 4.89
CA VAL A 158 2.04 15.68 5.82
C VAL A 158 2.67 15.32 7.16
N LEU A 159 2.27 14.20 7.77
CA LEU A 159 2.82 13.76 9.06
C LEU A 159 4.33 13.61 9.03
N ALA A 160 4.86 13.00 7.97
CA ALA A 160 6.29 12.81 7.89
C ALA A 160 7.06 14.11 7.73
N HIS A 161 6.55 15.06 6.95
CA HIS A 161 7.14 16.39 6.84
C HIS A 161 7.14 17.10 8.21
N ASP A 162 5.99 17.09 8.88
CA ASP A 162 5.82 17.81 10.16
C ASP A 162 6.58 17.15 11.33
N LEU A 163 6.84 15.83 11.25
CA LEU A 163 7.69 15.14 12.23
C LEU A 163 9.19 15.29 11.92
N ARG A 164 9.61 15.38 10.65
CA ARG A 164 11.03 15.58 10.32
C ARG A 164 11.58 16.91 10.79
N SER A 165 10.77 17.98 10.76
CA SER A 165 11.21 19.32 11.16
C SER A 165 11.63 19.39 12.63
N PRO A 166 10.79 19.08 13.64
CA PRO A 166 11.19 19.08 15.05
C PRO A 166 12.30 18.06 15.35
N LEU A 167 12.28 16.92 14.67
CA LEU A 167 13.32 15.90 14.83
C LEU A 167 14.67 16.38 14.32
N GLY A 168 14.71 17.12 13.20
CA GLY A 168 15.91 17.77 12.69
C GLY A 168 16.49 18.79 13.69
N ALA A 169 15.62 19.57 14.35
CA ALA A 169 16.03 20.51 15.39
C ALA A 169 16.66 19.78 16.60
N ILE A 170 16.06 18.67 17.05
CA ILE A 170 16.59 17.85 18.14
C ILE A 170 17.95 17.25 17.77
N LEU A 171 18.08 16.71 16.56
CA LEU A 171 19.34 16.16 16.04
C LEU A 171 20.44 17.22 16.01
N ASN A 172 20.16 18.39 15.45
CA ASN A 172 21.14 19.49 15.38
C ASN A 172 21.54 19.98 16.78
N SER A 173 20.59 20.09 17.71
CA SER A 173 20.88 20.48 19.09
C SER A 173 21.75 19.45 19.80
N ALA A 174 21.44 18.16 19.66
CA ALA A 174 22.27 17.09 20.23
C ALA A 174 23.67 17.07 19.61
N GLN A 175 23.80 17.33 18.32
CA GLN A 175 25.09 17.39 17.62
C GLN A 175 25.93 18.59 18.11
N LEU A 176 25.32 19.76 18.28
CA LEU A 176 26.00 20.94 18.85
C LEU A 176 26.53 20.66 20.25
N LEU A 177 25.73 19.99 21.10
CA LEU A 177 26.16 19.58 22.44
C LEU A 177 27.34 18.59 22.39
N LEU A 178 27.41 17.72 21.42
CA LEU A 178 28.53 16.77 21.26
C LEU A 178 29.84 17.43 20.80
N TYR A 179 29.79 18.63 20.20
CA TYR A 179 30.95 19.43 19.86
C TYR A 179 31.44 20.31 21.03
N ASP A 180 30.68 20.43 22.11
CA ASP A 180 31.07 21.21 23.27
C ASP A 180 32.07 20.44 24.15
N ASN A 181 33.32 20.90 24.16
CA ASN A 181 34.42 20.29 24.90
C ASN A 181 34.35 20.54 26.44
N GLU A 182 33.45 21.41 26.89
CA GLU A 182 33.29 21.75 28.33
C GLU A 182 32.22 20.89 29.02
N LEU A 183 31.48 20.07 28.27
CA LEU A 183 30.44 19.22 28.86
C LEU A 183 30.99 18.08 29.70
N SER A 184 30.29 17.80 30.78
CA SER A 184 30.61 16.65 31.63
C SER A 184 30.46 15.34 30.87
N PRO A 185 31.20 14.26 31.22
CA PRO A 185 31.04 12.95 30.61
C PRO A 185 29.60 12.40 30.67
N THR A 186 28.84 12.80 31.67
CA THR A 186 27.42 12.42 31.80
C THR A 186 26.56 13.17 30.81
N SER A 187 26.79 14.48 30.60
CA SER A 187 26.10 15.30 29.64
C SER A 187 26.39 14.87 28.21
N LEU A 188 27.65 14.54 27.88
CA LEU A 188 28.05 13.98 26.59
C LEU A 188 27.32 12.65 26.30
N ARG A 189 27.24 11.74 27.30
CA ARG A 189 26.47 10.49 27.14
C ARG A 189 25.00 10.74 26.93
N ALA A 190 24.41 11.72 27.62
CA ALA A 190 23.01 12.10 27.44
C ALA A 190 22.77 12.67 26.01
N ALA A 191 23.62 13.58 25.54
CA ALA A 191 23.54 14.14 24.18
C ALA A 191 23.67 13.04 23.11
N ALA A 192 24.60 12.11 23.26
CA ALA A 192 24.76 10.97 22.36
C ALA A 192 23.54 10.04 22.37
N ASN A 193 22.88 9.85 23.52
CA ASN A 193 21.64 9.09 23.62
C ASN A 193 20.48 9.79 22.89
N VAL A 194 20.35 11.12 23.05
CA VAL A 194 19.34 11.92 22.34
C VAL A 194 19.57 11.85 20.84
N GLN A 195 20.82 12.01 20.38
CA GLN A 195 21.15 11.89 18.96
C GLN A 195 20.76 10.53 18.39
N ARG A 196 21.17 9.42 19.03
CA ARG A 196 20.84 8.06 18.59
C ARG A 196 19.32 7.81 18.55
N SER A 197 18.60 8.27 19.58
CA SER A 197 17.15 8.12 19.64
C SER A 197 16.44 8.90 18.53
N SER A 198 16.94 10.10 18.23
CA SER A 198 16.39 10.96 17.18
C SER A 198 16.67 10.40 15.78
N MET A 199 17.88 9.88 15.55
CA MET A 199 18.19 9.18 14.28
C MET A 199 17.27 7.98 14.07
N ARG A 200 17.07 7.19 15.11
CA ARG A 200 16.15 6.05 15.05
C ARG A 200 14.69 6.45 14.79
N MET A 201 14.21 7.55 15.39
CA MET A 201 12.86 8.06 15.07
C MET A 201 12.75 8.50 13.60
N LYS A 202 13.80 9.14 13.06
CA LYS A 202 13.85 9.51 11.65
C LYS A 202 13.74 8.28 10.74
N GLU A 203 14.52 7.25 11.00
CA GLU A 203 14.43 5.97 10.27
C GLU A 203 13.04 5.36 10.34
N MET A 204 12.41 5.33 11.52
CA MET A 204 11.05 4.82 11.68
C MET A 204 10.00 5.62 10.90
N ILE A 205 10.14 6.95 10.84
CA ILE A 205 9.24 7.80 10.06
C ILE A 205 9.42 7.53 8.56
N ASP A 206 10.67 7.40 8.10
CA ASP A 206 10.98 7.11 6.70
C ASP A 206 10.47 5.71 6.29
N ASP A 207 10.62 4.71 7.16
CA ASP A 207 10.08 3.35 6.98
C ASP A 207 8.56 3.33 6.92
N LEU A 208 7.89 4.08 7.81
CA LEU A 208 6.43 4.19 7.83
C LEU A 208 5.90 4.81 6.53
N LEU A 209 6.62 5.79 5.97
CA LEU A 209 6.25 6.40 4.69
C LEU A 209 6.35 5.42 3.53
N VAL A 210 7.42 4.63 3.47
CA VAL A 210 7.57 3.59 2.45
C VAL A 210 6.44 2.57 2.57
N PHE A 211 6.12 2.15 3.81
CA PHE A 211 5.04 1.22 4.08
C PHE A 211 3.66 1.74 3.66
N THR A 212 3.31 2.98 4.04
CA THR A 212 2.01 3.57 3.71
C THR A 212 1.82 3.71 2.21
N ARG A 213 2.83 4.20 1.49
CA ARG A 213 2.80 4.30 0.03
C ARG A 213 2.66 2.94 -0.66
N GLY A 214 3.43 1.95 -0.24
CA GLY A 214 3.36 0.60 -0.82
C GLY A 214 1.99 -0.06 -0.61
N ARG A 215 1.37 0.11 0.55
CA ARG A 215 0.06 -0.46 0.87
C ARG A 215 -1.09 0.17 0.07
N LEU A 216 -0.91 1.40 -0.34
CA LEU A 216 -1.88 2.17 -1.13
C LEU A 216 -1.74 1.93 -2.65
N GLY A 217 -0.90 0.97 -3.05
CA GLY A 217 -0.67 0.61 -4.46
C GLY A 217 0.20 1.61 -5.22
N GLY A 218 0.85 2.55 -4.51
CA GLY A 218 1.84 3.45 -5.08
C GLY A 218 3.20 2.75 -5.18
N MET A 219 3.88 2.91 -6.31
CA MET A 219 5.29 2.50 -6.41
C MET A 219 6.17 3.44 -5.58
N LEU A 220 7.22 2.88 -4.96
CA LEU A 220 8.23 3.69 -4.30
C LEU A 220 8.87 4.63 -5.33
N PRO A 221 8.87 5.97 -5.12
CA PRO A 221 9.53 6.87 -6.05
C PRO A 221 11.05 6.65 -5.99
N VAL A 222 11.66 6.50 -7.17
CA VAL A 222 13.09 6.29 -7.35
C VAL A 222 13.66 7.30 -8.33
N SER A 223 14.87 7.78 -8.06
CA SER A 223 15.60 8.75 -8.89
C SER A 223 16.81 8.06 -9.53
N PHE A 224 16.65 7.60 -10.75
CA PHE A 224 17.68 6.86 -11.47
C PHE A 224 18.86 7.76 -11.87
N SER A 225 20.09 7.33 -11.56
CA SER A 225 21.33 7.96 -11.99
C SER A 225 22.44 6.93 -12.18
N PRO A 226 23.50 7.21 -12.95
CA PRO A 226 24.64 6.32 -13.09
C PRO A 226 25.29 6.03 -11.73
N GLN A 227 25.47 4.78 -11.37
CA GLN A 227 25.95 4.30 -10.07
C GLN A 227 26.93 3.15 -10.24
N ASP A 228 27.70 2.89 -9.17
CA ASP A 228 28.56 1.73 -9.00
C ASP A 228 28.08 0.94 -7.74
N MET A 229 27.61 -0.30 -7.94
CA MET A 229 27.10 -1.14 -6.87
C MET A 229 28.18 -1.48 -5.84
N GLY A 230 29.43 -1.66 -6.28
CA GLY A 230 30.55 -1.91 -5.39
C GLY A 230 30.78 -0.76 -4.41
N ARG A 231 30.68 0.48 -4.91
CA ARG A 231 30.77 1.68 -4.07
C ARG A 231 29.61 1.75 -3.10
N ILE A 232 28.36 1.56 -3.57
CA ILE A 232 27.18 1.56 -2.70
C ILE A 232 27.30 0.53 -1.58
N CYS A 233 27.74 -0.71 -1.90
CA CYS A 233 27.96 -1.73 -0.91
C CYS A 233 29.08 -1.40 0.08
N SER A 234 30.18 -0.77 -0.40
CA SER A 234 31.27 -0.33 0.48
C SER A 234 30.81 0.75 1.47
N ASP A 235 30.11 1.77 0.97
CA ASP A 235 29.57 2.85 1.80
C ASP A 235 28.61 2.29 2.87
N ALA A 236 27.74 1.33 2.49
CA ALA A 236 26.83 0.64 3.41
C ALA A 236 27.58 -0.19 4.48
N VAL A 237 28.65 -0.86 4.11
CA VAL A 237 29.51 -1.62 5.05
C VAL A 237 30.14 -0.68 6.07
N ASP A 238 30.66 0.46 5.63
CA ASP A 238 31.30 1.44 6.51
C ASP A 238 30.27 2.07 7.47
N GLU A 239 29.06 2.37 7.01
CA GLU A 239 27.96 2.84 7.84
C GLU A 239 27.59 1.83 8.94
N VAL A 240 27.46 0.54 8.59
CA VAL A 240 27.11 -0.50 9.55
C VAL A 240 28.24 -0.76 10.53
N ARG A 241 29.51 -0.75 10.09
CA ARG A 241 30.67 -0.86 10.99
C ARG A 241 30.74 0.29 11.99
N ALA A 242 30.43 1.52 11.56
CA ALA A 242 30.35 2.66 12.49
C ALA A 242 29.30 2.46 13.58
N SER A 243 28.17 1.86 13.24
CA SER A 243 27.07 1.57 14.16
C SER A 243 27.28 0.33 15.03
N PHE A 244 28.03 -0.64 14.51
CA PHE A 244 28.34 -1.94 15.14
C PHE A 244 29.85 -2.24 15.09
N PRO A 245 30.69 -1.57 15.94
CA PRO A 245 32.15 -1.66 15.86
C PRO A 245 32.73 -3.08 16.03
N ASN A 246 31.97 -3.98 16.64
CA ASN A 246 32.41 -5.38 16.87
C ASN A 246 31.93 -6.31 15.74
N ALA A 247 31.15 -5.85 14.77
CA ALA A 247 30.69 -6.69 13.68
C ALA A 247 31.80 -6.89 12.64
N VAL A 248 32.02 -8.14 12.27
CA VAL A 248 32.96 -8.51 11.18
C VAL A 248 32.13 -8.62 9.90
N ILE A 249 32.35 -7.68 8.97
CA ILE A 249 31.66 -7.68 7.67
C ILE A 249 32.69 -7.86 6.58
N ARG A 250 32.50 -8.85 5.69
CA ARG A 250 33.42 -9.23 4.63
C ARG A 250 32.87 -8.88 3.25
N PRO A 251 33.28 -7.77 2.63
CA PRO A 251 32.85 -7.43 1.28
C PRO A 251 33.64 -8.21 0.22
N ARG A 252 32.98 -8.64 -0.86
CA ARG A 252 33.57 -9.22 -2.06
C ARG A 252 32.87 -8.69 -3.31
N PHE A 253 33.60 -8.16 -4.25
CA PHE A 253 33.04 -7.57 -5.45
C PHE A 253 33.70 -8.16 -6.70
N ALA A 254 32.90 -8.50 -7.72
CA ALA A 254 33.37 -9.14 -8.94
C ALA A 254 32.62 -8.64 -10.18
N GLY A 255 33.33 -8.54 -11.29
CA GLY A 255 32.78 -8.14 -12.57
C GLY A 255 32.52 -6.62 -12.69
N ASP A 256 31.79 -6.23 -13.75
CA ASP A 256 31.35 -4.85 -13.92
C ASP A 256 30.13 -4.58 -13.06
N LEU A 257 30.20 -3.61 -12.16
CA LEU A 257 29.18 -3.26 -11.17
C LEU A 257 28.47 -1.94 -11.47
N ARG A 258 28.63 -1.41 -12.69
CA ARG A 258 28.01 -0.15 -13.10
C ARG A 258 26.59 -0.36 -13.62
N GLY A 259 25.71 0.61 -13.35
CA GLY A 259 24.34 0.62 -13.82
C GLY A 259 23.64 1.93 -13.50
N THR A 260 22.35 1.99 -13.75
CA THR A 260 21.51 3.16 -13.53
C THR A 260 20.48 2.86 -12.47
N TRP A 261 20.68 3.38 -11.28
CA TRP A 261 19.85 3.10 -10.10
C TRP A 261 19.64 4.35 -9.23
N ASP A 262 18.74 4.27 -8.27
CA ASP A 262 18.69 5.20 -7.13
C ASP A 262 19.68 4.69 -6.07
N GLY A 263 20.88 5.29 -6.04
CA GLY A 263 21.97 4.87 -5.15
C GLY A 263 21.59 4.97 -3.67
N THR A 264 20.80 5.97 -3.28
CA THR A 264 20.34 6.16 -1.91
C THR A 264 19.41 5.02 -1.48
N ARG A 265 18.47 4.63 -2.34
CA ARG A 265 17.54 3.53 -2.07
C ARG A 265 18.25 2.16 -2.05
N ILE A 266 19.15 1.91 -2.98
CA ILE A 266 19.94 0.68 -2.97
C ILE A 266 20.84 0.64 -1.71
N GLY A 267 21.47 1.74 -1.32
CA GLY A 267 22.22 1.82 -0.07
C GLY A 267 21.37 1.47 1.15
N GLN A 268 20.14 2.03 1.26
CA GLN A 268 19.17 1.69 2.29
C GLN A 268 18.84 0.18 2.33
N LEU A 269 18.66 -0.44 1.15
CA LEU A 269 18.40 -1.88 1.04
C LEU A 269 19.59 -2.68 1.60
N VAL A 270 20.83 -2.35 1.18
CA VAL A 270 22.04 -3.07 1.62
C VAL A 270 22.26 -2.88 3.11
N VAL A 271 22.12 -1.67 3.66
CA VAL A 271 22.22 -1.41 5.11
C VAL A 271 21.20 -2.24 5.88
N ASN A 272 19.93 -2.29 5.44
CA ASN A 272 18.90 -3.08 6.10
C ASN A 272 19.25 -4.59 6.14
N LEU A 273 19.78 -5.14 5.05
CA LEU A 273 20.20 -6.55 5.02
C LEU A 273 21.41 -6.80 5.91
N LEU A 274 22.42 -5.91 5.88
CA LEU A 274 23.61 -6.02 6.74
C LEU A 274 23.25 -5.92 8.22
N VAL A 275 22.39 -4.96 8.60
CA VAL A 275 21.92 -4.81 10.00
C VAL A 275 21.15 -6.05 10.45
N ASN A 276 20.35 -6.65 9.58
CA ASN A 276 19.67 -7.92 9.87
C ASN A 276 20.70 -9.03 10.10
N GLY A 277 21.71 -9.17 9.24
CA GLY A 277 22.79 -10.15 9.41
C GLY A 277 23.53 -9.99 10.74
N VAL A 278 23.88 -8.75 11.12
CA VAL A 278 24.56 -8.47 12.39
C VAL A 278 23.68 -8.73 13.62
N ARG A 279 22.39 -8.45 13.54
CA ARG A 279 21.46 -8.60 14.68
C ARG A 279 21.01 -10.03 14.92
N TYR A 280 20.78 -10.77 13.87
CA TYR A 280 20.17 -12.10 13.92
C TYR A 280 21.17 -13.23 13.65
N GLY A 281 22.32 -12.92 13.06
CA GLY A 281 23.44 -13.83 12.87
C GLY A 281 24.21 -14.12 14.15
N SER A 282 25.01 -15.18 14.13
CA SER A 282 25.89 -15.60 15.23
C SER A 282 27.37 -15.41 14.91
N GLY A 283 27.74 -15.01 13.70
CA GLY A 283 29.12 -14.92 13.24
C GLY A 283 29.35 -13.74 12.29
N ASP A 284 30.26 -13.92 11.36
CA ASP A 284 30.61 -12.94 10.35
C ASP A 284 29.47 -12.75 9.37
N VAL A 285 29.34 -11.52 8.84
CA VAL A 285 28.41 -11.19 7.76
C VAL A 285 29.22 -11.02 6.48
N ALA A 286 28.80 -11.69 5.39
CA ALA A 286 29.40 -11.45 4.07
C ALA A 286 28.44 -10.63 3.21
N VAL A 287 29.01 -9.73 2.38
CA VAL A 287 28.30 -9.04 1.32
C VAL A 287 29.05 -9.22 0.02
N GLU A 288 28.40 -9.79 -0.98
CA GLU A 288 28.99 -10.07 -2.27
C GLU A 288 28.19 -9.37 -3.35
N ALA A 289 28.86 -8.66 -4.25
CA ALA A 289 28.23 -8.10 -5.44
C ALA A 289 28.90 -8.66 -6.69
N ALA A 290 28.11 -9.16 -7.62
CA ALA A 290 28.57 -9.74 -8.87
C ALA A 290 27.84 -9.14 -10.06
N GLY A 291 28.62 -8.71 -11.06
CA GLY A 291 28.09 -8.19 -12.31
C GLY A 291 27.84 -9.30 -13.32
N HIS A 292 26.64 -9.34 -13.91
CA HIS A 292 26.23 -10.25 -14.98
C HIS A 292 25.79 -9.47 -16.20
N ASP A 293 25.59 -10.16 -17.33
CA ASP A 293 25.03 -9.54 -18.52
C ASP A 293 23.57 -9.10 -18.21
N GLY A 294 23.35 -7.77 -18.23
CA GLY A 294 22.05 -7.15 -18.02
C GLY A 294 21.62 -6.90 -16.57
N HIS A 295 22.26 -7.48 -15.55
CA HIS A 295 21.90 -7.27 -14.14
C HIS A 295 23.11 -7.34 -13.21
N VAL A 296 22.91 -6.88 -11.98
CA VAL A 296 23.86 -7.04 -10.88
C VAL A 296 23.16 -7.81 -9.75
N THR A 297 23.87 -8.78 -9.17
CA THR A 297 23.38 -9.52 -8.02
C THR A 297 24.13 -9.06 -6.77
N VAL A 298 23.40 -8.81 -5.68
CA VAL A 298 23.95 -8.53 -4.35
C VAL A 298 23.47 -9.62 -3.40
N VAL A 299 24.40 -10.28 -2.73
CA VAL A 299 24.13 -11.34 -1.76
C VAL A 299 24.63 -10.89 -0.40
N VAL A 300 23.75 -10.90 0.60
CA VAL A 300 24.13 -10.70 2.02
C VAL A 300 23.87 -11.99 2.78
N SER A 301 24.90 -12.56 3.38
CA SER A 301 24.81 -13.81 4.10
C SER A 301 25.39 -13.71 5.51
N ASN A 302 24.83 -14.44 6.44
CA ASN A 302 25.29 -14.57 7.81
C ASN A 302 25.11 -16.00 8.31
N GLU A 303 26.00 -16.42 9.20
CA GLU A 303 25.82 -17.64 9.98
C GLU A 303 24.76 -17.44 11.07
N GLY A 304 24.09 -18.50 11.50
CA GLY A 304 23.13 -18.45 12.58
C GLY A 304 22.05 -19.51 12.46
N ASN A 305 21.08 -19.44 13.38
CA ASN A 305 19.95 -20.36 13.36
C ASN A 305 19.09 -20.16 12.11
N PRO A 306 18.60 -21.24 11.50
CA PRO A 306 17.74 -21.14 10.33
C PRO A 306 16.42 -20.44 10.67
N ILE A 307 15.91 -19.70 9.69
CA ILE A 307 14.56 -19.17 9.73
C ILE A 307 13.58 -20.33 9.54
N PRO A 308 12.58 -20.51 10.43
CA PRO A 308 11.60 -21.57 10.26
C PRO A 308 10.93 -21.55 8.87
N GLU A 309 10.78 -22.70 8.22
CA GLU A 309 10.16 -22.80 6.89
C GLU A 309 8.77 -22.15 6.85
N SER A 310 8.00 -22.26 7.93
CA SER A 310 6.68 -21.63 8.05
C SER A 310 6.72 -20.10 8.03
N ALA A 311 7.85 -19.47 8.34
CA ALA A 311 8.03 -18.03 8.35
C ALA A 311 8.54 -17.47 7.01
N LEU A 312 9.17 -18.28 6.16
CA LEU A 312 9.75 -17.85 4.89
C LEU A 312 8.72 -17.19 3.93
N PRO A 313 7.50 -17.73 3.74
CA PRO A 313 6.51 -17.14 2.82
C PRO A 313 6.09 -15.72 3.19
N THR A 314 6.09 -15.38 4.48
CA THR A 314 5.63 -14.09 4.99
C THR A 314 6.77 -13.19 5.47
N LEU A 315 8.03 -13.59 5.25
CA LEU A 315 9.21 -12.90 5.79
C LEU A 315 9.34 -11.45 5.27
N PHE A 316 8.90 -11.20 4.05
CA PHE A 316 8.89 -9.88 3.43
C PHE A 316 7.57 -9.12 3.64
N ASP A 317 6.61 -9.68 4.36
CA ASP A 317 5.37 -8.99 4.68
C ASP A 317 5.59 -7.95 5.78
N PRO A 318 4.88 -6.83 5.74
CA PRO A 318 5.08 -5.77 6.71
C PRO A 318 4.69 -6.24 8.12
N MET A 319 5.44 -5.75 9.11
CA MET A 319 5.22 -6.07 10.53
C MET A 319 5.35 -7.56 10.89
N THR A 320 5.82 -8.39 9.96
CA THR A 320 6.10 -9.80 10.21
C THR A 320 7.38 -9.90 11.04
N ARG A 321 7.28 -10.50 12.22
CA ARG A 321 8.40 -10.94 13.01
C ARG A 321 8.40 -12.46 12.93
N ALA A 322 9.42 -13.04 12.33
CA ALA A 322 9.68 -14.46 12.58
C ALA A 322 9.81 -14.59 14.10
N SER A 323 8.90 -15.34 14.72
CA SER A 323 8.83 -15.54 16.18
C SER A 323 10.06 -16.32 16.66
N LEU A 324 11.21 -15.70 16.62
CA LEU A 324 12.42 -16.22 17.22
C LEU A 324 12.49 -15.69 18.64
N HIS A 325 12.20 -16.60 19.55
CA HIS A 325 12.30 -16.54 21.00
C HIS A 325 13.33 -15.54 21.53
N ASN A 326 12.84 -14.66 22.41
CA ASN A 326 13.54 -14.06 23.54
C ASN A 326 15.06 -13.81 23.40
N ARG A 327 15.40 -12.61 22.88
CA ARG A 327 16.48 -11.85 23.52
C ARG A 327 15.89 -10.54 24.00
N GLU A 328 15.53 -10.52 25.26
CA GLU A 328 15.28 -9.31 26.04
C GLU A 328 16.50 -8.39 25.85
N GLY A 329 16.27 -7.18 25.31
CA GLY A 329 17.27 -6.11 25.25
C GLY A 329 17.61 -5.53 23.88
N ALA A 330 17.33 -6.16 22.77
CA ALA A 330 17.54 -5.54 21.46
C ALA A 330 16.35 -4.66 21.11
N ALA A 331 16.60 -3.36 21.01
CA ALA A 331 15.62 -2.37 20.57
C ALA A 331 15.02 -2.78 19.20
N ALA A 332 13.88 -3.44 19.26
CA ALA A 332 13.22 -4.04 18.10
C ALA A 332 12.73 -2.96 17.13
N GLY A 333 13.15 -3.04 15.87
CA GLY A 333 12.56 -2.28 14.78
C GLY A 333 11.08 -2.65 14.55
N MET A 334 10.34 -1.88 13.75
CA MET A 334 8.92 -2.09 13.45
C MET A 334 8.62 -3.36 12.62
N GLY A 335 9.64 -4.12 12.19
CA GLY A 335 9.47 -5.27 11.29
C GLY A 335 9.19 -4.85 9.84
N LEU A 336 9.63 -3.67 9.43
CA LEU A 336 9.45 -3.13 8.09
C LEU A 336 10.69 -3.28 7.20
N GLY A 337 11.88 -3.55 7.75
CA GLY A 337 13.13 -3.53 7.00
C GLY A 337 13.15 -4.45 5.77
N LEU A 338 12.71 -5.71 5.89
CA LEU A 338 12.65 -6.63 4.75
C LEU A 338 11.54 -6.27 3.75
N TYR A 339 10.40 -5.77 4.23
CA TYR A 339 9.36 -5.22 3.35
C TYR A 339 9.91 -4.04 2.51
N ILE A 340 10.69 -3.16 3.12
CA ILE A 340 11.35 -2.04 2.44
C ILE A 340 12.36 -2.55 1.42
N CYS A 341 13.15 -3.57 1.76
CA CYS A 341 14.07 -4.20 0.80
C CYS A 341 13.33 -4.73 -0.43
N ARG A 342 12.21 -5.43 -0.25
CA ARG A 342 11.35 -5.90 -1.35
C ARG A 342 10.78 -4.73 -2.17
N SER A 343 10.30 -3.68 -1.49
CA SER A 343 9.76 -2.49 -2.17
C SER A 343 10.82 -1.77 -3.01
N ILE A 344 12.05 -1.64 -2.51
CA ILE A 344 13.16 -1.03 -3.25
C ILE A 344 13.56 -1.89 -4.46
N ALA A 345 13.71 -3.22 -4.26
CA ALA A 345 14.04 -4.12 -5.36
C ALA A 345 12.98 -4.06 -6.48
N THR A 346 11.70 -4.12 -6.12
CA THR A 346 10.58 -4.03 -7.07
C THR A 346 10.55 -2.69 -7.79
N ALA A 347 10.81 -1.56 -7.10
CA ALA A 347 10.86 -0.24 -7.72
C ALA A 347 12.02 -0.09 -8.74
N HIS A 348 13.04 -0.93 -8.63
CA HIS A 348 14.13 -1.05 -9.61
C HIS A 348 13.92 -2.16 -10.63
N ASN A 349 12.71 -2.73 -10.76
CA ASN A 349 12.38 -3.89 -11.60
C ASN A 349 13.22 -5.14 -11.28
N GLY A 350 13.72 -5.21 -10.05
CA GLY A 350 14.50 -6.32 -9.54
C GLY A 350 13.70 -7.26 -8.66
N THR A 351 14.39 -8.24 -8.11
CA THR A 351 13.84 -9.25 -7.20
C THR A 351 14.69 -9.38 -5.96
N ILE A 352 14.08 -9.85 -4.86
CA ILE A 352 14.77 -10.26 -3.65
C ILE A 352 14.28 -11.64 -3.24
N GLY A 353 15.20 -12.53 -2.87
CA GLY A 353 14.93 -13.86 -2.36
C GLY A 353 15.69 -14.12 -1.06
N VAL A 354 15.31 -15.20 -0.38
CA VAL A 354 15.96 -15.66 0.85
C VAL A 354 16.13 -17.17 0.80
N GLU A 355 17.30 -17.63 1.20
CA GLU A 355 17.59 -19.03 1.49
C GLU A 355 18.10 -19.13 2.93
N SER A 356 17.54 -20.05 3.71
CA SER A 356 17.94 -20.25 5.10
C SER A 356 18.10 -21.74 5.38
N THR A 357 19.27 -22.11 5.84
CA THR A 357 19.68 -23.49 6.12
C THR A 357 20.32 -23.59 7.51
N GLU A 358 20.68 -24.76 7.94
CA GLU A 358 21.42 -24.97 9.18
C GLU A 358 22.80 -24.26 9.20
N HIS A 359 23.32 -23.87 8.04
CA HIS A 359 24.58 -23.14 7.89
C HIS A 359 24.44 -21.63 7.96
N GLY A 360 23.22 -21.09 7.85
CA GLY A 360 22.97 -19.67 7.92
C GLY A 360 21.87 -19.21 6.99
N THR A 361 21.74 -17.90 6.87
CA THR A 361 20.73 -17.24 6.02
C THR A 361 21.42 -16.39 4.97
N SER A 362 20.91 -16.43 3.74
CA SER A 362 21.39 -15.66 2.60
C SER A 362 20.23 -14.93 1.94
N PHE A 363 20.36 -13.62 1.80
CA PHE A 363 19.45 -12.78 1.02
C PHE A 363 20.08 -12.44 -0.32
N THR A 364 19.40 -12.75 -1.41
CA THR A 364 19.87 -12.50 -2.78
C THR A 364 18.99 -11.45 -3.43
N VAL A 365 19.59 -10.35 -3.88
CA VAL A 365 18.95 -9.25 -4.59
C VAL A 365 19.48 -9.23 -6.02
N CYS A 366 18.59 -9.24 -7.02
CA CYS A 366 18.93 -9.16 -8.43
C CYS A 366 18.33 -7.89 -9.01
N ILE A 367 19.16 -6.96 -9.51
CA ILE A 367 18.73 -5.65 -10.02
C ILE A 367 19.18 -5.49 -11.47
N PRO A 368 18.29 -5.17 -12.44
CA PRO A 368 18.66 -4.83 -13.81
C PRO A 368 19.59 -3.63 -13.85
N ARG A 369 20.56 -3.61 -14.79
CA ARG A 369 21.51 -2.50 -14.95
C ARG A 369 20.88 -1.20 -15.46
N SER A 370 19.76 -1.32 -16.15
CA SER A 370 19.03 -0.20 -16.70
C SER A 370 17.56 -0.30 -16.32
N PRO A 371 16.89 0.83 -16.03
CA PRO A 371 15.44 0.80 -15.85
C PRO A 371 14.76 0.27 -17.10
N ALA A 372 13.70 -0.52 -16.96
CA ALA A 372 12.90 -0.91 -18.11
C ALA A 372 12.37 0.35 -18.79
N VAL A 373 12.61 0.50 -20.08
CA VAL A 373 12.03 1.56 -20.89
C VAL A 373 10.52 1.31 -20.88
N SER A 374 9.77 2.16 -20.17
CA SER A 374 8.31 2.16 -20.25
C SER A 374 7.93 2.55 -21.68
N GLY A 375 7.54 1.56 -22.49
CA GLY A 375 6.99 1.76 -23.81
C GLY A 375 5.54 2.26 -23.74
#